data_4b79d336ac3aa38a97b0407f49a1f591
#
_entry.id   4b79d336ac3aa38a97b0407f49a1f591
#
_cell.length_a   1.000
_cell.length_b   1.000
_cell.length_c   1.000
_cell.angle_alpha   90.00
_cell.angle_beta   90.00
_cell.angle_gamma   90.00
#
_symmetry.space_group_name_H-M   'P 1'
#
loop_
_entity.id
_entity.type
_entity.pdbx_description
1 polymer ?
#
loop_
_entity_poly.entity_id
_entity_poly.type
_entity_poly.pdbx_seq_one_letter_code
_entity_poly.pdbx_strand_id
1 'polypeptide(L)'
;MRTQSLLLYVVAATAWATIARAQPVTLDEGSFRLSVGGKEVGTEVFSIRQNGSGEGAVIIAVGRIVLAGDKGPQQLNSELQVAGGTLRPAAYEVRVQGAGSEQIKGRVVGGRFSAQIISPAGEMMREYLAGEGAVVIDEGVAHQYYFLARRLTGRSGRVPVIIPRLNRQIVAQVSDGGPEKIAIAGRSFEAHKYTVSGANTPSRDVWVDSEGRVLRLEIPDRNFVAQRVEPAR
;
A
#
# COMPACT_ATOMS: atom_id res chain seq x y z
N MET A 1 8.07 -79.14 28.73
CA MET A 1 7.34 -77.86 28.85
C MET A 1 8.24 -76.80 28.25
N ARG A 2 7.87 -76.26 27.07
CA ARG A 2 8.59 -75.19 26.37
C ARG A 2 7.73 -73.93 26.43
N THR A 3 8.17 -72.96 27.20
CA THR A 3 7.57 -71.64 27.30
C THR A 3 8.01 -70.75 26.11
N GLN A 4 7.07 -70.38 25.26
CA GLN A 4 7.29 -69.42 24.19
C GLN A 4 7.00 -68.03 24.73
N SER A 5 8.01 -67.14 24.74
CA SER A 5 7.87 -65.71 25.06
C SER A 5 7.49 -64.95 23.78
N LEU A 6 6.30 -64.35 23.82
CA LEU A 6 5.81 -63.42 22.76
C LEU A 6 6.42 -62.02 23.01
N LEU A 7 7.29 -61.57 22.11
CA LEU A 7 7.75 -60.17 22.08
C LEU A 7 6.72 -59.29 21.33
N LEU A 8 6.11 -58.36 22.04
CA LEU A 8 5.22 -57.36 21.45
C LEU A 8 6.07 -56.16 21.00
N TYR A 9 6.17 -55.96 19.66
CA TYR A 9 6.75 -54.74 19.09
C TYR A 9 5.70 -53.65 19.03
N VAL A 10 5.86 -52.60 19.86
CA VAL A 10 5.08 -51.35 19.76
C VAL A 10 5.74 -50.45 18.71
N VAL A 11 5.13 -50.31 17.55
CA VAL A 11 5.55 -49.34 16.54
C VAL A 11 4.93 -47.97 16.87
N ALA A 12 5.73 -47.07 17.42
CA ALA A 12 5.33 -45.70 17.61
C ALA A 12 5.34 -44.94 16.25
N ALA A 13 4.16 -44.71 15.69
CA ALA A 13 3.99 -43.86 14.53
C ALA A 13 4.10 -42.37 14.95
N THR A 14 5.25 -41.75 14.70
CA THR A 14 5.43 -40.31 14.83
C THR A 14 4.72 -39.58 13.69
N ALA A 15 3.53 -39.02 13.95
CA ALA A 15 2.83 -38.16 13.01
C ALA A 15 3.59 -36.83 12.88
N TRP A 16 4.24 -36.60 11.79
CA TRP A 16 4.83 -35.32 11.44
C TRP A 16 3.69 -34.38 11.02
N ALA A 17 3.30 -33.48 11.94
CA ALA A 17 2.38 -32.40 11.60
C ALA A 17 3.10 -31.46 10.63
N THR A 18 2.80 -31.55 9.35
CA THR A 18 3.19 -30.55 8.36
C THR A 18 2.46 -29.26 8.68
N ILE A 19 3.18 -28.24 9.17
CA ILE A 19 2.66 -26.89 9.32
C ILE A 19 2.41 -26.37 7.90
N ALA A 20 1.16 -26.45 7.44
CA ALA A 20 0.74 -25.85 6.18
C ALA A 20 0.91 -24.33 6.34
N ARG A 21 1.95 -23.76 5.76
CA ARG A 21 2.07 -22.31 5.60
C ARG A 21 0.96 -21.87 4.67
N ALA A 22 0.04 -21.05 5.17
CA ALA A 22 -0.98 -20.43 4.33
C ALA A 22 -0.28 -19.68 3.19
N GLN A 23 -0.65 -19.99 1.94
CA GLN A 23 -0.11 -19.27 0.80
C GLN A 23 -0.58 -17.81 0.82
N PRO A 24 0.27 -16.86 0.39
CA PRO A 24 -0.13 -15.47 0.27
C PRO A 24 -1.32 -15.31 -0.68
N VAL A 25 -2.33 -14.55 -0.26
CA VAL A 25 -3.48 -14.19 -1.10
C VAL A 25 -3.20 -12.85 -1.76
N THR A 26 -3.26 -12.79 -3.07
CA THR A 26 -3.19 -11.52 -3.81
C THR A 26 -4.50 -10.77 -3.65
N LEU A 27 -4.44 -9.56 -3.09
CA LEU A 27 -5.59 -8.67 -2.92
C LEU A 27 -5.73 -7.72 -4.10
N ASP A 28 -4.60 -7.24 -4.63
CA ASP A 28 -4.54 -6.42 -5.84
C ASP A 28 -3.13 -6.48 -6.42
N GLU A 29 -3.03 -6.39 -7.75
CA GLU A 29 -1.77 -6.24 -8.46
C GLU A 29 -2.01 -5.57 -9.81
N GLY A 30 -1.00 -4.90 -10.35
CA GLY A 30 -1.11 -4.27 -11.64
C GLY A 30 -0.09 -3.17 -11.87
N SER A 31 -0.42 -2.29 -12.83
CA SER A 31 0.41 -1.14 -13.14
C SER A 31 -0.43 0.10 -13.41
N PHE A 32 0.16 1.26 -13.10
CA PHE A 32 -0.35 2.56 -13.48
C PHE A 32 0.59 3.21 -14.50
N ARG A 33 -0.01 3.86 -15.50
CA ARG A 33 0.65 4.86 -16.32
C ARG A 33 0.57 6.18 -15.59
N LEU A 34 1.70 6.85 -15.46
CA LEU A 34 1.80 8.15 -14.78
C LEU A 34 1.97 9.23 -15.82
N SER A 35 1.15 10.27 -15.75
CA SER A 35 1.20 11.40 -16.69
C SER A 35 1.09 12.75 -15.97
N VAL A 36 1.69 13.77 -16.57
CA VAL A 36 1.60 15.17 -16.14
C VAL A 36 1.26 16.01 -17.36
N GLY A 37 0.18 16.81 -17.29
CA GLY A 37 -0.30 17.59 -18.40
C GLY A 37 -0.63 16.76 -19.65
N GLY A 38 -1.08 15.52 -19.47
CA GLY A 38 -1.38 14.58 -20.56
C GLY A 38 -0.17 13.86 -21.15
N LYS A 39 1.06 14.24 -20.79
CA LYS A 39 2.30 13.58 -21.25
C LYS A 39 2.68 12.46 -20.27
N GLU A 40 2.96 11.26 -20.76
CA GLU A 40 3.47 10.17 -19.96
C GLU A 40 4.85 10.52 -19.38
N VAL A 41 4.98 10.37 -18.06
CA VAL A 41 6.21 10.66 -17.31
C VAL A 41 6.76 9.43 -16.60
N GLY A 42 6.04 8.32 -16.61
CA GLY A 42 6.53 7.10 -15.97
C GLY A 42 5.47 6.05 -15.75
N THR A 43 5.86 5.05 -14.97
CA THR A 43 5.00 3.91 -14.62
C THR A 43 5.17 3.54 -13.15
N GLU A 44 4.11 2.98 -12.56
CA GLU A 44 4.13 2.31 -11.28
C GLU A 44 3.68 0.86 -11.48
N VAL A 45 4.47 -0.11 -11.01
CA VAL A 45 4.10 -1.53 -10.95
C VAL A 45 3.98 -1.92 -9.49
N PHE A 46 2.92 -2.59 -9.10
CA PHE A 46 2.65 -2.88 -7.71
C PHE A 46 2.00 -4.25 -7.48
N SER A 47 2.09 -4.72 -6.24
CA SER A 47 1.30 -5.84 -5.72
C SER A 47 0.93 -5.61 -4.26
N ILE A 48 -0.28 -6.04 -3.87
CA ILE A 48 -0.81 -6.02 -2.51
C ILE A 48 -1.19 -7.44 -2.15
N ARG A 49 -0.53 -8.04 -1.16
CA ARG A 49 -0.70 -9.44 -0.78
C ARG A 49 -0.95 -9.56 0.71
N GLN A 50 -1.83 -10.48 1.08
CA GLN A 50 -2.09 -10.84 2.46
C GLN A 50 -1.39 -12.14 2.79
N ASN A 51 -0.59 -12.14 3.85
CA ASN A 51 0.04 -13.30 4.45
C ASN A 51 -0.70 -13.66 5.74
N GLY A 52 -1.02 -14.94 5.89
CA GLY A 52 -1.76 -15.44 7.04
C GLY A 52 -3.25 -15.07 7.02
N SER A 53 -3.93 -15.39 8.11
CA SER A 53 -5.37 -15.18 8.31
C SER A 53 -5.68 -14.71 9.72
N GLY A 54 -6.91 -14.22 9.94
CA GLY A 54 -7.36 -13.75 11.24
C GLY A 54 -6.61 -12.51 11.74
N GLU A 55 -6.50 -12.37 13.05
CA GLU A 55 -5.87 -11.20 13.68
C GLU A 55 -4.37 -11.06 13.39
N GLY A 56 -3.68 -12.18 13.15
CA GLY A 56 -2.25 -12.22 12.81
C GLY A 56 -1.94 -11.99 11.33
N ALA A 57 -2.95 -11.75 10.48
CA ALA A 57 -2.74 -11.48 9.07
C ALA A 57 -1.95 -10.18 8.88
N VAL A 58 -1.02 -10.20 7.90
CA VAL A 58 -0.26 -9.02 7.49
C VAL A 58 -0.47 -8.79 6.00
N ILE A 59 -0.84 -7.57 5.63
CA ILE A 59 -0.91 -7.15 4.23
C ILE A 59 0.38 -6.41 3.89
N ILE A 60 1.01 -6.81 2.80
CA ILE A 60 2.24 -6.21 2.28
C ILE A 60 1.93 -5.63 0.90
N ALA A 61 2.11 -4.32 0.78
CA ALA A 61 1.98 -3.60 -0.47
C ALA A 61 3.37 -3.17 -0.95
N VAL A 62 3.76 -3.64 -2.13
CA VAL A 62 5.05 -3.33 -2.76
C VAL A 62 4.79 -2.56 -4.05
N GLY A 63 5.56 -1.48 -4.27
CA GLY A 63 5.48 -0.69 -5.49
C GLY A 63 6.86 -0.34 -6.02
N ARG A 64 7.00 -0.38 -7.34
CA ARG A 64 8.13 0.16 -8.08
C ARG A 64 7.66 1.22 -9.05
N ILE A 65 8.10 2.44 -8.83
CA ILE A 65 7.80 3.60 -9.65
C ILE A 65 9.06 4.00 -10.42
N VAL A 66 8.92 4.21 -11.73
CA VAL A 66 9.98 4.72 -12.59
C VAL A 66 9.46 6.00 -13.24
N LEU A 67 10.18 7.10 -13.05
CA LEU A 67 9.83 8.41 -13.60
C LEU A 67 10.94 8.87 -14.54
N ALA A 68 10.55 9.42 -15.67
CA ALA A 68 11.43 10.21 -16.53
C ALA A 68 11.39 11.67 -16.02
N GLY A 69 12.45 12.09 -15.32
CA GLY A 69 12.54 13.45 -14.78
C GLY A 69 13.52 14.31 -15.59
N ASP A 70 13.35 15.62 -15.54
CA ASP A 70 14.25 16.59 -16.21
C ASP A 70 15.70 16.51 -15.73
N LYS A 71 15.91 16.01 -14.49
CA LYS A 71 17.23 15.78 -13.87
C LYS A 71 17.76 14.35 -14.06
N GLY A 72 17.15 13.58 -14.98
CA GLY A 72 17.43 12.17 -15.20
C GLY A 72 16.37 11.24 -14.60
N PRO A 73 16.45 9.94 -14.90
CA PRO A 73 15.47 8.97 -14.44
C PRO A 73 15.54 8.84 -12.91
N GLN A 74 14.38 8.70 -12.29
CA GLN A 74 14.22 8.43 -10.88
C GLN A 74 13.49 7.09 -10.71
N GLN A 75 14.00 6.23 -9.83
CA GLN A 75 13.32 5.00 -9.43
C GLN A 75 12.99 5.06 -7.94
N LEU A 76 11.76 4.72 -7.61
CA LEU A 76 11.29 4.61 -6.24
C LEU A 76 10.79 3.18 -6.03
N ASN A 77 11.26 2.53 -4.96
CA ASN A 77 10.78 1.24 -4.51
C ASN A 77 10.19 1.43 -3.11
N SER A 78 8.93 1.03 -2.92
CA SER A 78 8.23 1.17 -1.65
C SER A 78 7.71 -0.18 -1.16
N GLU A 79 7.71 -0.37 0.16
CA GLU A 79 7.07 -1.48 0.85
C GLU A 79 6.31 -0.93 2.05
N LEU A 80 5.01 -1.20 2.10
CA LEU A 80 4.14 -0.87 3.23
C LEU A 80 3.58 -2.15 3.81
N GLN A 81 3.77 -2.35 5.12
CA GLN A 81 3.18 -3.45 5.88
C GLN A 81 2.07 -2.91 6.77
N VAL A 82 0.91 -3.54 6.73
CA VAL A 82 -0.24 -3.22 7.58
C VAL A 82 -0.82 -4.47 8.23
N ALA A 83 -1.39 -4.32 9.42
CA ALA A 83 -2.13 -5.40 10.07
C ALA A 83 -3.42 -5.70 9.30
N GLY A 84 -3.64 -6.95 8.88
CA GLY A 84 -4.73 -7.33 7.98
C GLY A 84 -6.12 -7.03 8.52
N GLY A 85 -6.36 -7.31 9.81
CA GLY A 85 -7.68 -7.10 10.43
C GLY A 85 -8.04 -5.64 10.68
N THR A 86 -7.05 -4.77 10.95
CA THR A 86 -7.28 -3.37 11.34
C THR A 86 -6.80 -2.36 10.32
N LEU A 87 -6.08 -2.77 9.31
CA LEU A 87 -5.38 -1.93 8.33
C LEU A 87 -4.44 -0.88 8.98
N ARG A 88 -3.96 -1.14 10.20
CA ARG A 88 -3.01 -0.24 10.86
C ARG A 88 -1.63 -0.40 10.25
N PRO A 89 -0.93 0.70 9.93
CA PRO A 89 0.45 0.63 9.48
C PRO A 89 1.30 -0.08 10.54
N ALA A 90 2.20 -0.96 10.10
CA ALA A 90 3.18 -1.65 10.95
C ALA A 90 4.60 -1.22 10.61
N ALA A 91 4.93 -1.18 9.31
CA ALA A 91 6.23 -0.74 8.82
C ALA A 91 6.08 -0.10 7.43
N TYR A 92 7.02 0.78 7.11
CA TYR A 92 7.15 1.37 5.78
C TYR A 92 8.62 1.53 5.44
N GLU A 93 8.98 1.10 4.24
CA GLU A 93 10.28 1.39 3.65
C GLU A 93 10.09 1.99 2.26
N VAL A 94 10.84 3.05 1.96
CA VAL A 94 10.96 3.57 0.61
C VAL A 94 12.41 3.87 0.31
N ARG A 95 12.84 3.53 -0.90
CA ARG A 95 14.16 3.86 -1.43
C ARG A 95 13.99 4.56 -2.77
N VAL A 96 14.53 5.77 -2.84
CA VAL A 96 14.59 6.58 -4.06
C VAL A 96 16.01 6.54 -4.61
N GLN A 97 16.16 6.26 -5.89
CA GLN A 97 17.43 6.25 -6.61
C GLN A 97 17.37 7.26 -7.77
N GLY A 98 18.50 7.82 -8.14
CA GLY A 98 18.61 8.88 -9.14
C GLY A 98 18.56 10.28 -8.53
N ALA A 99 17.95 11.23 -9.20
CA ALA A 99 17.86 12.60 -8.71
C ALA A 99 17.10 12.68 -7.38
N GLY A 100 17.74 13.18 -6.31
CA GLY A 100 17.16 13.28 -4.97
C GLY A 100 17.10 11.94 -4.26
N SER A 101 18.17 11.13 -4.32
CA SER A 101 18.25 9.84 -3.62
C SER A 101 17.92 9.98 -2.13
N GLU A 102 17.04 9.10 -1.64
CA GLU A 102 16.57 9.12 -0.27
C GLU A 102 16.18 7.70 0.15
N GLN A 103 16.40 7.37 1.41
CA GLN A 103 15.86 6.15 2.01
C GLN A 103 15.12 6.50 3.29
N ILE A 104 13.91 5.98 3.43
CA ILE A 104 13.11 6.10 4.65
C ILE A 104 12.80 4.69 5.14
N LYS A 105 13.04 4.46 6.44
CA LYS A 105 12.62 3.24 7.15
C LYS A 105 11.85 3.64 8.37
N GLY A 106 10.59 3.18 8.45
CA GLY A 106 9.71 3.49 9.56
C GLY A 106 9.03 2.26 10.14
N ARG A 107 8.75 2.30 11.45
CA ARG A 107 8.00 1.29 12.16
C ARG A 107 7.03 1.91 13.15
N VAL A 108 5.91 1.23 13.38
CA VAL A 108 4.94 1.65 14.39
C VAL A 108 5.21 0.89 15.68
N VAL A 109 5.48 1.66 16.74
CA VAL A 109 5.64 1.14 18.12
C VAL A 109 4.83 2.03 19.05
N GLY A 110 3.97 1.45 19.90
CA GLY A 110 3.19 2.20 20.88
C GLY A 110 2.31 3.30 20.29
N GLY A 111 1.78 3.11 19.07
CA GLY A 111 0.94 4.12 18.40
C GLY A 111 1.71 5.29 17.77
N ARG A 112 3.04 5.19 17.70
CA ARG A 112 3.92 6.15 17.01
C ARG A 112 4.60 5.47 15.84
N PHE A 113 4.64 6.15 14.70
CA PHE A 113 5.44 5.77 13.55
C PHE A 113 6.75 6.52 13.61
N SER A 114 7.83 5.82 13.97
CA SER A 114 9.18 6.37 14.03
C SER A 114 9.90 6.05 12.72
N ALA A 115 10.35 7.08 12.01
CA ALA A 115 11.00 6.99 10.71
C ALA A 115 12.43 7.53 10.78
N GLN A 116 13.38 6.72 10.29
CA GLN A 116 14.73 7.12 9.96
C GLN A 116 14.76 7.55 8.49
N ILE A 117 15.21 8.76 8.22
CA ILE A 117 15.30 9.35 6.89
C ILE A 117 16.78 9.58 6.60
N ILE A 118 17.30 8.96 5.54
CA ILE A 118 18.69 9.08 5.08
C ILE A 118 18.66 9.73 3.70
N SER A 119 19.34 10.88 3.58
CA SER A 119 19.43 11.63 2.33
C SER A 119 20.86 12.17 2.15
N PRO A 120 21.21 12.75 1.00
CA PRO A 120 22.52 13.42 0.82
C PRO A 120 22.76 14.55 1.81
N ALA A 121 21.74 15.13 2.40
CA ALA A 121 21.84 16.17 3.43
C ALA A 121 22.14 15.61 4.83
N GLY A 122 22.15 14.29 5.00
CA GLY A 122 22.39 13.60 6.27
C GLY A 122 21.24 12.69 6.68
N GLU A 123 21.30 12.28 7.93
CA GLU A 123 20.32 11.41 8.58
C GLU A 123 19.48 12.19 9.58
N MET A 124 18.18 11.89 9.62
CA MET A 124 17.26 12.45 10.62
C MET A 124 16.24 11.41 11.08
N MET A 125 15.76 11.59 12.31
CA MET A 125 14.63 10.84 12.86
C MET A 125 13.38 11.70 12.87
N ARG A 126 12.24 11.10 12.56
CA ARG A 126 10.91 11.73 12.63
C ARG A 126 9.92 10.80 13.30
N GLU A 127 8.99 11.39 14.05
CA GLU A 127 7.91 10.66 14.68
C GLU A 127 6.56 11.25 14.26
N TYR A 128 5.60 10.37 14.01
CA TYR A 128 4.23 10.70 13.64
C TYR A 128 3.26 9.90 14.53
N LEU A 129 2.07 10.44 14.75
CA LEU A 129 1.02 9.72 15.46
C LEU A 129 0.40 8.68 14.52
N ALA A 130 0.57 7.40 14.85
CA ALA A 130 -0.01 6.27 14.11
C ALA A 130 -1.11 5.59 14.95
N GLY A 131 -2.03 6.40 15.47
CA GLY A 131 -3.20 5.94 16.21
C GLY A 131 -4.18 5.16 15.33
N GLU A 132 -5.34 4.86 15.91
CA GLU A 132 -6.41 4.18 15.19
C GLU A 132 -6.82 4.98 13.96
N GLY A 133 -7.03 4.29 12.86
CA GLY A 133 -7.45 4.91 11.60
C GLY A 133 -6.32 5.54 10.75
N ALA A 134 -5.10 5.68 11.26
CA ALA A 134 -3.99 6.23 10.49
C ALA A 134 -3.63 5.35 9.28
N VAL A 135 -3.27 6.01 8.18
CA VAL A 135 -2.73 5.37 6.98
C VAL A 135 -1.40 6.01 6.58
N VAL A 136 -0.55 5.24 5.90
CA VAL A 136 0.64 5.77 5.22
C VAL A 136 0.30 5.86 3.74
N ILE A 137 0.39 7.07 3.18
CA ILE A 137 0.21 7.34 1.75
C ILE A 137 1.34 8.28 1.36
N ASP A 138 2.35 7.73 0.71
CA ASP A 138 3.52 8.53 0.35
C ASP A 138 3.32 9.27 -0.97
N GLU A 139 4.10 10.31 -1.16
CA GLU A 139 3.98 11.17 -2.34
C GLU A 139 4.33 10.40 -3.62
N GLY A 140 3.42 10.45 -4.61
CA GLY A 140 3.60 9.80 -5.90
C GLY A 140 3.44 8.27 -5.90
N VAL A 141 2.83 7.69 -4.86
CA VAL A 141 2.57 6.26 -4.75
C VAL A 141 1.07 5.99 -4.82
N ALA A 142 0.57 5.61 -6.01
CA ALA A 142 -0.87 5.52 -6.26
C ALA A 142 -1.53 4.30 -5.59
N HIS A 143 -0.87 3.13 -5.59
CA HIS A 143 -1.46 1.91 -5.02
C HIS A 143 -1.76 2.01 -3.52
N GLN A 144 -1.09 2.91 -2.77
CA GLN A 144 -1.31 3.04 -1.33
C GLN A 144 -2.69 3.62 -0.98
N TYR A 145 -3.38 4.28 -1.93
CA TYR A 145 -4.76 4.74 -1.74
C TYR A 145 -5.76 3.57 -1.58
N TYR A 146 -5.37 2.34 -1.91
CA TYR A 146 -6.11 1.12 -1.56
C TYR A 146 -6.47 1.07 -0.07
N PHE A 147 -5.52 1.39 0.82
CA PHE A 147 -5.76 1.34 2.26
C PHE A 147 -6.71 2.43 2.74
N LEU A 148 -6.69 3.59 2.11
CA LEU A 148 -7.65 4.66 2.37
C LEU A 148 -9.07 4.23 1.97
N ALA A 149 -9.24 3.73 0.74
CA ALA A 149 -10.52 3.31 0.21
C ALA A 149 -11.15 2.18 1.05
N ARG A 150 -10.35 1.19 1.42
CA ARG A 150 -10.77 0.07 2.27
C ARG A 150 -11.25 0.49 3.66
N ARG A 151 -10.74 1.60 4.20
CA ARG A 151 -11.21 2.14 5.47
C ARG A 151 -12.56 2.81 5.36
N LEU A 152 -12.81 3.49 4.28
CA LEU A 152 -13.99 4.34 4.14
C LEU A 152 -15.23 3.55 3.70
N THR A 153 -15.05 2.54 2.88
CA THR A 153 -16.12 1.61 2.44
C THR A 153 -17.38 2.37 1.98
N GLY A 154 -17.24 3.36 1.08
CA GLY A 154 -18.37 4.14 0.56
C GLY A 154 -18.85 5.24 1.49
N ARG A 155 -18.00 5.79 2.39
CA ARG A 155 -18.37 6.87 3.31
C ARG A 155 -17.38 8.03 3.24
N SER A 156 -17.89 9.23 3.53
CA SER A 156 -17.05 10.39 3.86
C SER A 156 -16.45 10.24 5.25
N GLY A 157 -15.29 10.83 5.48
CA GLY A 157 -14.68 10.77 6.80
C GLY A 157 -13.38 11.56 6.91
N ARG A 158 -12.82 11.55 8.11
CA ARG A 158 -11.51 12.16 8.41
C ARG A 158 -10.51 11.04 8.68
N VAL A 159 -9.36 11.07 8.00
CA VAL A 159 -8.34 10.04 8.09
C VAL A 159 -6.98 10.68 8.38
N PRO A 160 -6.30 10.29 9.47
CA PRO A 160 -4.91 10.68 9.69
C PRO A 160 -4.02 10.04 8.62
N VAL A 161 -3.29 10.86 7.87
CA VAL A 161 -2.40 10.42 6.79
C VAL A 161 -0.96 10.81 7.12
N ILE A 162 -0.07 9.84 7.13
CA ILE A 162 1.38 10.04 7.25
C ILE A 162 1.96 10.02 5.84
N ILE A 163 2.73 11.05 5.50
CA ILE A 163 3.38 11.24 4.19
C ILE A 163 4.88 11.33 4.42
N PRO A 164 5.60 10.20 4.51
CA PRO A 164 6.98 10.17 5.00
C PRO A 164 7.94 11.03 4.17
N ARG A 165 7.89 10.96 2.84
CA ARG A 165 8.79 11.71 1.95
C ARG A 165 8.55 13.22 1.96
N LEU A 166 7.37 13.67 2.38
CA LEU A 166 7.11 15.09 2.62
C LEU A 166 7.39 15.51 4.06
N ASN A 167 7.85 14.58 4.91
CA ASN A 167 8.04 14.80 6.34
C ASN A 167 6.79 15.43 6.98
N ARG A 168 5.61 14.88 6.68
CA ARG A 168 4.33 15.51 7.03
C ARG A 168 3.34 14.48 7.54
N GLN A 169 2.51 14.95 8.46
CA GLN A 169 1.27 14.28 8.86
C GLN A 169 0.11 15.27 8.74
N ILE A 170 -0.99 14.80 8.18
CA ILE A 170 -2.22 15.61 8.03
C ILE A 170 -3.42 14.81 8.52
N VAL A 171 -4.52 15.50 8.78
CA VAL A 171 -5.84 14.88 8.85
C VAL A 171 -6.54 15.19 7.54
N ALA A 172 -6.60 14.19 6.67
CA ALA A 172 -7.29 14.32 5.41
C ALA A 172 -8.81 14.27 5.62
N GLN A 173 -9.53 15.19 4.97
CA GLN A 173 -10.96 15.11 4.77
C GLN A 173 -11.20 14.33 3.49
N VAL A 174 -11.97 13.24 3.58
CA VAL A 174 -12.37 12.46 2.43
C VAL A 174 -13.85 12.61 2.20
N SER A 175 -14.21 13.07 1.02
CA SER A 175 -15.60 13.23 0.59
C SER A 175 -15.94 12.11 -0.37
N ASP A 176 -17.12 11.51 -0.17
CA ASP A 176 -17.71 10.54 -1.09
C ASP A 176 -18.29 11.30 -2.28
N GLY A 177 -17.78 11.02 -3.48
CA GLY A 177 -18.24 11.57 -4.76
C GLY A 177 -19.26 10.68 -5.46
N GLY A 178 -19.51 9.48 -4.92
CA GLY A 178 -20.46 8.53 -5.48
C GLY A 178 -19.95 7.72 -6.68
N PRO A 179 -20.85 6.97 -7.32
CA PRO A 179 -20.52 6.14 -8.48
C PRO A 179 -20.23 6.98 -9.72
N GLU A 180 -19.21 6.60 -10.47
CA GLU A 180 -18.81 7.23 -11.73
C GLU A 180 -18.28 6.19 -12.71
N LYS A 181 -18.46 6.40 -14.01
CA LYS A 181 -17.89 5.54 -15.05
C LYS A 181 -16.55 6.09 -15.50
N ILE A 182 -15.54 5.23 -15.52
CA ILE A 182 -14.22 5.56 -16.04
C ILE A 182 -13.80 4.59 -17.15
N ALA A 183 -12.95 5.05 -18.06
CA ALA A 183 -12.41 4.22 -19.13
C ALA A 183 -11.02 3.70 -18.78
N ILE A 184 -10.80 2.38 -18.90
CA ILE A 184 -9.50 1.72 -18.78
C ILE A 184 -9.30 0.84 -20.00
N ALA A 185 -8.19 1.01 -20.72
CA ALA A 185 -7.87 0.26 -21.94
C ALA A 185 -9.05 0.27 -22.96
N GLY A 186 -9.74 1.41 -23.11
CA GLY A 186 -10.86 1.57 -24.03
C GLY A 186 -12.19 0.94 -23.59
N ARG A 187 -12.24 0.38 -22.37
CA ARG A 187 -13.45 -0.22 -21.80
C ARG A 187 -13.98 0.62 -20.64
N SER A 188 -15.30 0.72 -20.51
CA SER A 188 -15.95 1.43 -19.39
C SER A 188 -16.08 0.54 -18.16
N PHE A 189 -15.77 1.09 -17.00
CA PHE A 189 -15.87 0.44 -15.70
C PHE A 189 -16.66 1.31 -14.73
N GLU A 190 -17.50 0.69 -13.92
CA GLU A 190 -18.11 1.33 -12.76
C GLU A 190 -17.02 1.54 -11.69
N ALA A 191 -16.93 2.75 -11.18
CA ALA A 191 -15.98 3.15 -10.14
C ALA A 191 -16.70 3.95 -9.07
N HIS A 192 -16.12 4.01 -7.88
CA HIS A 192 -16.54 4.90 -6.81
C HIS A 192 -15.50 5.97 -6.63
N LYS A 193 -15.91 7.24 -6.68
CA LYS A 193 -15.01 8.39 -6.57
C LYS A 193 -14.92 8.87 -5.12
N TYR A 194 -13.69 9.15 -4.67
CA TYR A 194 -13.41 9.90 -3.46
C TYR A 194 -12.59 11.13 -3.78
N THR A 195 -12.90 12.23 -3.10
CA THR A 195 -12.03 13.41 -3.10
C THR A 195 -11.34 13.52 -1.74
N VAL A 196 -10.01 13.52 -1.76
CA VAL A 196 -9.14 13.58 -0.57
C VAL A 196 -8.49 14.95 -0.50
N SER A 197 -8.79 15.73 0.53
CA SER A 197 -8.24 17.06 0.77
C SER A 197 -7.58 17.15 2.14
N GLY A 198 -6.63 18.06 2.30
CA GLY A 198 -5.94 18.26 3.56
C GLY A 198 -5.23 19.60 3.60
N ALA A 199 -4.89 20.06 4.81
CA ALA A 199 -4.22 21.34 4.99
C ALA A 199 -2.88 21.38 4.23
N ASN A 200 -2.69 22.41 3.40
CA ASN A 200 -1.46 22.65 2.64
C ASN A 200 -1.03 21.48 1.76
N THR A 201 -1.97 20.67 1.29
CA THR A 201 -1.72 19.60 0.31
C THR A 201 -2.70 19.75 -0.85
N PRO A 202 -2.28 19.50 -2.10
CA PRO A 202 -3.20 19.45 -3.23
C PRO A 202 -4.34 18.46 -2.99
N SER A 203 -5.52 18.77 -3.48
CA SER A 203 -6.64 17.83 -3.50
C SER A 203 -6.32 16.66 -4.44
N ARG A 204 -6.87 15.50 -4.13
CA ARG A 204 -6.71 14.28 -4.92
C ARG A 204 -8.06 13.64 -5.16
N ASP A 205 -8.33 13.27 -6.39
CA ASP A 205 -9.48 12.46 -6.76
C ASP A 205 -9.02 11.02 -6.98
N VAL A 206 -9.71 10.07 -6.35
CA VAL A 206 -9.36 8.65 -6.35
C VAL A 206 -10.59 7.86 -6.78
N TRP A 207 -10.47 7.08 -7.85
CA TRP A 207 -11.49 6.16 -8.30
C TRP A 207 -11.10 4.74 -7.95
N VAL A 208 -12.01 4.03 -7.33
CA VAL A 208 -11.83 2.63 -6.93
C VAL A 208 -12.96 1.75 -7.44
N ASP A 209 -12.70 0.46 -7.57
CA ASP A 209 -13.76 -0.51 -7.86
C ASP A 209 -14.53 -0.93 -6.59
N SER A 210 -15.46 -1.87 -6.74
CA SER A 210 -16.27 -2.40 -5.64
C SER A 210 -15.45 -3.09 -4.52
N GLU A 211 -14.22 -3.49 -4.81
CA GLU A 211 -13.31 -4.11 -3.85
C GLU A 211 -12.33 -3.10 -3.22
N GLY A 212 -12.44 -1.82 -3.58
CA GLY A 212 -11.57 -0.75 -3.10
C GLY A 212 -10.21 -0.71 -3.80
N ARG A 213 -10.04 -1.43 -4.94
CA ARG A 213 -8.81 -1.40 -5.72
C ARG A 213 -8.76 -0.11 -6.54
N VAL A 214 -7.60 0.55 -6.50
CA VAL A 214 -7.42 1.84 -7.17
C VAL A 214 -7.39 1.66 -8.68
N LEU A 215 -8.27 2.39 -9.37
CA LEU A 215 -8.38 2.41 -10.82
C LEU A 215 -7.75 3.68 -11.43
N ARG A 216 -7.90 4.81 -10.73
CA ARG A 216 -7.36 6.10 -11.16
C ARG A 216 -7.09 6.99 -9.94
N LEU A 217 -6.03 7.79 -10.01
CA LEU A 217 -5.71 8.87 -9.08
C LEU A 217 -5.42 10.12 -9.89
N GLU A 218 -6.03 11.24 -9.51
CA GLU A 218 -5.72 12.55 -10.07
C GLU A 218 -5.29 13.53 -8.99
N ILE A 219 -4.37 14.42 -9.33
CA ILE A 219 -3.99 15.59 -8.55
C ILE A 219 -4.16 16.79 -9.49
N PRO A 220 -5.37 17.41 -9.53
CA PRO A 220 -5.70 18.44 -10.52
C PRO A 220 -4.72 19.62 -10.51
N ASP A 221 -4.34 20.12 -9.34
CA ASP A 221 -3.41 21.26 -9.18
C ASP A 221 -2.01 20.99 -9.76
N ARG A 222 -1.67 19.72 -10.02
CA ARG A 222 -0.40 19.30 -10.61
C ARG A 222 -0.56 18.75 -12.02
N ASN A 223 -1.77 18.74 -12.55
CA ASN A 223 -2.10 18.04 -13.79
C ASN A 223 -1.58 16.59 -13.82
N PHE A 224 -1.48 15.95 -12.66
CA PHE A 224 -0.97 14.59 -12.51
C PHE A 224 -2.10 13.58 -12.55
N VAL A 225 -1.89 12.50 -13.30
CA VAL A 225 -2.80 11.35 -13.39
C VAL A 225 -2.00 10.06 -13.28
N ALA A 226 -2.42 9.18 -12.38
CA ALA A 226 -2.05 7.77 -12.39
C ALA A 226 -3.26 6.97 -12.86
N GLN A 227 -3.19 6.39 -14.06
CA GLN A 227 -4.26 5.61 -14.67
C GLN A 227 -3.87 4.16 -14.73
N ARG A 228 -4.70 3.27 -14.21
CA ARG A 228 -4.48 1.83 -14.33
C ARG A 228 -4.42 1.40 -15.79
N VAL A 229 -3.42 0.58 -16.14
CA VAL A 229 -3.17 0.16 -17.53
C VAL A 229 -4.15 -0.93 -17.94
N GLU A 230 -4.44 -1.88 -17.04
CA GLU A 230 -5.38 -2.96 -17.24
C GLU A 230 -6.42 -2.99 -16.13
N PRO A 231 -7.61 -3.57 -16.36
CA PRO A 231 -8.59 -3.79 -15.31
C PRO A 231 -8.00 -4.59 -14.15
N ALA A 232 -8.49 -4.34 -12.94
CA ALA A 232 -8.17 -5.18 -11.78
C ALA A 232 -8.75 -6.58 -11.99
N ARG A 233 -7.97 -7.61 -11.66
CA ARG A 233 -8.36 -9.02 -11.77
C ARG A 233 -8.82 -9.57 -10.45
#